data_b178788d8b5a695a3008e8175ac01541
#
_entry.id   b178788d8b5a695a3008e8175ac01541
#
_cell.length_a   1.000
_cell.length_b   1.000
_cell.length_c   1.000
_cell.angle_alpha   90.00
_cell.angle_beta   90.00
_cell.angle_gamma   90.00
#
_symmetry.space_group_name_H-M   'P 1'
#
loop_
_entity.id
_entity.type
_entity.pdbx_description
1 polymer ?
#
loop_
_entity_poly.entity_id
_entity_poly.type
_entity_poly.pdbx_seq_one_letter_code
_entity_poly.pdbx_strand_id
1 'polypeptide(L)'
;MPVTIRIPTYLAFFAEGRNLLAIEGKPATVSEALAMLWKDYPGLRDRIVDEQGAVRQHINIFVGDEAIRFADGLSTKVPADAEILIVPAVSGGLIS
;
A
#
# COMPACT_ATOMS: atom_id res chain seq x y z
N MET A 1 18.49 -0.03 4.19
CA MET A 1 17.27 0.59 4.75
C MET A 1 16.07 -0.22 4.33
N PRO A 2 15.07 -0.37 5.19
CA PRO A 2 13.91 -1.17 4.82
C PRO A 2 12.99 -0.43 3.87
N VAL A 3 12.21 -1.21 3.14
CA VAL A 3 11.07 -0.66 2.43
C VAL A 3 10.04 -0.24 3.48
N THR A 4 9.41 0.91 3.27
CA THR A 4 8.38 1.38 4.18
C THR A 4 7.06 1.54 3.44
N ILE A 5 5.96 1.38 4.17
CA ILE A 5 4.62 1.58 3.63
C ILE A 5 3.95 2.65 4.48
N ARG A 6 3.51 3.71 3.81
CA ARG A 6 2.77 4.78 4.47
C ARG A 6 1.30 4.62 4.16
N ILE A 7 0.48 4.63 5.21
CA ILE A 7 -0.97 4.45 5.06
C ILE A 7 -1.68 5.71 5.52
N PRO A 8 -2.91 5.95 5.02
CA PRO A 8 -3.66 7.12 5.46
C PRO A 8 -4.08 6.99 6.93
N THR A 9 -4.32 8.14 7.53
CA THR A 9 -4.63 8.20 8.96
C THR A 9 -5.84 7.35 9.32
N TYR A 10 -6.86 7.32 8.47
CA TYR A 10 -8.07 6.58 8.81
C TYR A 10 -7.85 5.07 8.85
N LEU A 11 -6.76 4.58 8.27
CA LEU A 11 -6.41 3.17 8.33
C LEU A 11 -5.45 2.85 9.47
N ALA A 12 -4.88 3.86 10.11
CA ALA A 12 -3.91 3.63 11.16
C ALA A 12 -4.48 2.85 12.33
N PHE A 13 -5.80 2.93 12.53
CA PHE A 13 -6.45 2.15 13.57
C PHE A 13 -6.13 0.66 13.44
N PHE A 14 -6.02 0.18 12.19
CA PHE A 14 -5.77 -1.23 11.93
C PHE A 14 -4.28 -1.57 12.00
N ALA A 15 -3.44 -0.59 12.27
CA ALA A 15 -1.99 -0.75 12.35
C ALA A 15 -1.48 -0.18 13.69
N GLU A 16 -2.26 -0.32 14.73
CA GLU A 16 -1.88 0.10 16.08
C GLU A 16 -1.56 1.58 16.15
N GLY A 17 -2.26 2.38 15.35
CA GLY A 17 -2.09 3.82 15.35
C GLY A 17 -0.93 4.32 14.51
N ARG A 18 -0.26 3.44 13.78
CA ARG A 18 0.91 3.83 13.00
C ARG A 18 0.53 4.18 11.58
N ASN A 19 1.14 5.22 11.05
CA ASN A 19 0.97 5.62 9.66
C ASN A 19 2.11 5.15 8.78
N LEU A 20 3.27 4.87 9.35
CA LEU A 20 4.44 4.45 8.60
C LEU A 20 4.90 3.11 9.15
N LEU A 21 4.93 2.12 8.26
CA LEU A 21 5.22 0.74 8.65
C LEU A 21 6.45 0.27 7.92
N ALA A 22 7.43 -0.23 8.65
CA ALA A 22 8.64 -0.77 8.04
C ALA A 22 8.42 -2.24 7.70
N ILE A 23 8.86 -2.64 6.52
CA ILE A 23 8.77 -4.02 6.07
C ILE A 23 10.11 -4.68 6.31
N GLU A 24 10.11 -5.73 7.09
CA GLU A 24 11.34 -6.43 7.45
C GLU A 24 11.69 -7.48 6.44
N GLY A 25 11.67 -7.31 5.28
CA GLY A 25 12.05 -8.23 4.26
C GLY A 25 12.56 -7.47 3.09
N LYS A 26 12.75 -8.16 1.99
CA LYS A 26 13.18 -7.53 0.76
C LYS A 26 12.17 -7.88 -0.31
N PRO A 27 10.99 -7.25 -0.27
CA PRO A 27 9.98 -7.55 -1.27
C PRO A 27 10.47 -7.11 -2.65
N ALA A 28 10.25 -7.96 -3.63
CA ALA A 28 10.62 -7.62 -5.00
C ALA A 28 9.52 -6.83 -5.69
N THR A 29 8.28 -7.03 -5.27
CA THR A 29 7.12 -6.39 -5.90
C THR A 29 6.20 -5.82 -4.82
N VAL A 30 5.27 -4.96 -5.27
CA VAL A 30 4.26 -4.42 -4.37
C VAL A 30 3.43 -5.54 -3.75
N SER A 31 3.09 -6.56 -4.55
CA SER A 31 2.33 -7.70 -4.05
C SER A 31 3.04 -8.37 -2.89
N GLU A 32 4.34 -8.56 -3.00
CA GLU A 32 5.11 -9.18 -1.92
C GLU A 32 5.17 -8.29 -0.70
N ALA A 33 5.35 -6.98 -0.90
CA ALA A 33 5.38 -6.06 0.22
C ALA A 33 4.07 -6.07 0.97
N LEU A 34 2.95 -6.08 0.25
CA LEU A 34 1.64 -6.13 0.89
C LEU A 34 1.42 -7.45 1.61
N ALA A 35 1.89 -8.56 1.03
CA ALA A 35 1.75 -9.84 1.71
C ALA A 35 2.47 -9.84 3.05
N MET A 36 3.64 -9.21 3.09
CA MET A 36 4.37 -9.07 4.36
C MET A 36 3.61 -8.19 5.34
N LEU A 37 2.97 -7.14 4.84
CA LEU A 37 2.18 -6.26 5.68
C LEU A 37 0.98 -6.99 6.30
N TRP A 38 0.31 -7.84 5.50
CA TRP A 38 -0.86 -8.58 6.00
C TRP A 38 -0.51 -9.54 7.11
N LYS A 39 0.72 -10.03 7.15
CA LYS A 39 1.14 -10.93 8.23
C LYS A 39 1.13 -10.21 9.57
N ASP A 40 1.55 -8.96 9.58
CA ASP A 40 1.62 -8.19 10.83
C ASP A 40 0.32 -7.48 11.14
N TYR A 41 -0.43 -7.08 10.11
CA TYR A 41 -1.63 -6.27 10.29
C TYR A 41 -2.74 -6.81 9.39
N PRO A 42 -3.26 -8.00 9.70
CA PRO A 42 -4.26 -8.62 8.81
C PRO A 42 -5.53 -7.79 8.65
N GLY A 43 -5.84 -6.93 9.61
CA GLY A 43 -7.02 -6.07 9.49
C GLY A 43 -6.92 -5.05 8.38
N LEU A 44 -5.73 -4.75 7.89
CA LEU A 44 -5.57 -3.82 6.79
C LEU A 44 -5.95 -4.42 5.44
N ARG A 45 -5.85 -5.73 5.31
CA ARG A 45 -6.00 -6.36 4.01
C ARG A 45 -7.32 -6.03 3.36
N ASP A 46 -8.41 -6.23 4.09
CA ASP A 46 -9.74 -6.06 3.51
C ASP A 46 -10.07 -4.60 3.24
N ARG A 47 -9.30 -3.69 3.82
CA ARG A 47 -9.51 -2.27 3.60
C ARG A 47 -8.80 -1.77 2.35
N ILE A 48 -7.76 -2.48 1.92
CA ILE A 48 -6.91 -2.03 0.83
C ILE A 48 -7.15 -2.86 -0.43
N VAL A 49 -7.37 -4.17 -0.28
CA VAL A 49 -7.64 -5.04 -1.42
C VAL A 49 -8.96 -5.75 -1.20
N ASP A 50 -9.54 -6.24 -2.29
CA ASP A 50 -10.80 -6.97 -2.23
C ASP A 50 -10.54 -8.47 -2.03
N GLU A 51 -11.59 -9.27 -2.12
CA GLU A 51 -11.49 -10.70 -1.87
C GLU A 51 -10.60 -11.41 -2.86
N GLN A 52 -10.44 -10.83 -4.04
CA GLN A 52 -9.62 -11.42 -5.09
C GLN A 52 -8.19 -10.90 -5.06
N GLY A 53 -7.89 -10.01 -4.12
CA GLY A 53 -6.55 -9.46 -4.00
C GLY A 53 -6.31 -8.24 -4.86
N ALA A 54 -7.33 -7.73 -5.53
CA ALA A 54 -7.18 -6.53 -6.35
C ALA A 54 -7.32 -5.27 -5.48
N VAL A 55 -6.58 -4.24 -5.82
CA VAL A 55 -6.65 -2.98 -5.09
C VAL A 55 -8.04 -2.37 -5.26
N ARG A 56 -8.64 -1.94 -4.16
CA ARG A 56 -9.98 -1.36 -4.20
C ARG A 56 -10.00 -0.06 -4.97
N GLN A 57 -11.14 0.27 -5.57
CA GLN A 57 -11.28 1.44 -6.43
C GLN A 57 -10.97 2.75 -5.71
N HIS A 58 -11.23 2.81 -4.41
CA HIS A 58 -11.02 4.04 -3.66
C HIS A 58 -9.63 4.14 -3.05
N ILE A 59 -8.72 3.26 -3.49
CA ILE A 59 -7.35 3.25 -2.98
C ILE A 59 -6.40 3.41 -4.16
N ASN A 60 -5.40 4.26 -3.99
CA ASN A 60 -4.26 4.36 -4.91
C ASN A 60 -3.00 3.93 -4.18
N ILE A 61 -2.12 3.26 -4.90
CA ILE A 61 -0.84 2.84 -4.34
C ILE A 61 0.26 3.39 -5.23
N PHE A 62 1.27 3.99 -4.60
CA PHE A 62 2.42 4.55 -5.30
C PHE A 62 3.69 3.88 -4.81
N VAL A 63 4.63 3.70 -5.72
CA VAL A 63 6.00 3.35 -5.36
C VAL A 63 6.82 4.60 -5.67
N GLY A 64 7.27 5.28 -4.63
CA GLY A 64 7.85 6.60 -4.82
C GLY A 64 6.83 7.53 -5.42
N ASP A 65 7.14 8.05 -6.60
CA ASP A 65 6.24 9.00 -7.28
C ASP A 65 5.33 8.35 -8.30
N GLU A 66 5.45 7.04 -8.51
CA GLU A 66 4.74 6.38 -9.60
C GLU A 66 3.56 5.59 -9.08
N ALA A 67 2.37 5.89 -9.62
CA ALA A 67 1.17 5.12 -9.31
C ALA A 67 1.27 3.76 -9.98
N ILE A 68 1.02 2.71 -9.23
CA ILE A 68 1.23 1.37 -9.76
C ILE A 68 0.24 1.02 -10.88
N ARG A 69 -0.93 1.67 -10.90
CA ARG A 69 -1.88 1.38 -11.98
C ARG A 69 -1.40 1.87 -13.34
N PHE A 70 -0.41 2.76 -13.36
CA PHE A 70 0.21 3.20 -14.60
C PHE A 70 1.56 2.53 -14.82
N ALA A 71 1.88 1.54 -13.99
CA ALA A 71 3.07 0.73 -14.16
C ALA A 71 2.61 -0.72 -14.32
N ASP A 72 3.06 -1.62 -13.47
CA ASP A 72 2.72 -3.04 -13.59
C ASP A 72 1.73 -3.50 -12.52
N GLY A 73 0.95 -2.57 -11.95
CA GLY A 73 0.01 -2.92 -10.91
C GLY A 73 0.71 -3.53 -9.71
N LEU A 74 0.14 -4.60 -9.19
CA LEU A 74 0.74 -5.27 -8.04
C LEU A 74 2.07 -5.95 -8.35
N SER A 75 2.38 -6.12 -9.64
CA SER A 75 3.69 -6.66 -10.05
C SER A 75 4.75 -5.58 -10.19
N THR A 76 4.42 -4.33 -9.90
CA THR A 76 5.39 -3.25 -9.95
C THR A 76 6.55 -3.55 -9.02
N LYS A 77 7.75 -3.36 -9.52
CA LYS A 77 8.96 -3.64 -8.74
C LYS A 77 9.16 -2.62 -7.65
N VAL A 78 9.68 -3.08 -6.54
CA VAL A 78 9.96 -2.24 -5.38
C VAL A 78 11.46 -2.14 -5.21
N PRO A 79 12.05 -0.98 -5.53
CA PRO A 79 13.49 -0.81 -5.30
C PRO A 79 13.83 -0.89 -3.82
N ALA A 80 15.09 -1.19 -3.53
CA ALA A 80 15.56 -1.14 -2.16
C ALA A 80 15.31 0.26 -1.59
N ASP A 81 14.94 0.33 -0.35
CA ASP A 81 14.70 1.61 0.35
C ASP A 81 13.50 2.39 -0.17
N ALA A 82 12.65 1.79 -0.98
CA ALA A 82 11.51 2.50 -1.53
C ALA A 82 10.46 2.77 -0.45
N GLU A 83 9.69 3.82 -0.69
CA GLU A 83 8.50 4.09 0.12
C GLU A 83 7.28 3.79 -0.73
N ILE A 84 6.40 2.93 -0.21
CA ILE A 84 5.13 2.63 -0.85
C ILE A 84 4.08 3.47 -0.14
N LEU A 85 3.33 4.26 -0.92
CA LEU A 85 2.27 5.09 -0.37
C LEU A 85 0.92 4.48 -0.71
N ILE A 86 0.09 4.32 0.30
CA ILE A 86 -1.29 3.92 0.12
C ILE A 86 -2.13 5.12 0.49
N VAL A 87 -2.88 5.65 -0.48
CA VAL A 87 -3.65 6.87 -0.29
C VAL A 87 -5.06 6.67 -0.80
N PRO A 88 -6.03 7.39 -0.26
CA PRO A 88 -7.38 7.32 -0.80
C PRO A 88 -7.42 7.98 -2.17
N ALA A 89 -8.19 7.38 -3.08
CA ALA A 89 -8.41 7.95 -4.39
C ALA A 89 -9.59 8.91 -4.31
N VAL A 90 -9.39 10.13 -4.80
CA VAL A 90 -10.46 11.10 -4.83
C VAL A 90 -11.10 11.05 -6.20
N SER A 91 -12.31 10.56 -6.22
CA SER A 91 -13.02 10.34 -7.44
C SER A 91 -13.48 11.66 -8.05
N GLY A 92 -13.26 11.80 -9.33
CA GLY A 92 -13.80 12.91 -10.05
C GLY A 92 -13.30 14.26 -9.64
N GLY A 93 -12.27 14.32 -8.90
CA GLY A 93 -11.77 15.57 -8.42
C GLY A 93 -12.71 16.32 -7.55
N LEU A 94 -13.64 15.66 -7.05
CA LEU A 94 -14.64 16.26 -6.34
C LEU A 94 -14.26 16.72 -5.05
N ILE A 95 -14.06 17.08 -4.83
CA ILE A 95 -13.81 17.42 -3.96
C ILE A 95 -14.10 17.87 -3.36
N SER A 96 -14.30 17.93 -3.40
CA SER A 96 -14.48 18.28 -3.08
C SER A 96 -14.29 18.46 -2.48
#